data_ce221577dc054ac45c4868482db4c723
#
_entry.id   ce221577dc054ac45c4868482db4c723
#
_cell.length_a   1.000
_cell.length_b   1.000
_cell.length_c   1.000
_cell.angle_alpha   90.00
_cell.angle_beta   90.00
_cell.angle_gamma   90.00
#
_symmetry.space_group_name_H-M   'P 1'
#
loop_
_entity.id
_entity.type
_entity.pdbx_description
1 polymer ?
#
loop_
_entity_poly.entity_id
_entity_poly.type
_entity_poly.pdbx_seq_one_letter_code
_entity_poly.pdbx_strand_id
1 'polypeptide(L)'
;SLQALFNLSNVRFHKAEPKFGLYSIVGIGLTFYDTKVDALNASGQKYNFNNIPGGTFATRNDTRSAIKSLLDGTYETDGDSNGLRDNKFAGKVARISGTIGLGAAFKISKRVNIAFEERLTFVKDDLLDGQRWSATPIGDAVATTHYDTYNFLSVGLNINIF
;
A
#
# COMPACT_ATOMS: atom_id res chain seq x y z
N SER A 1 -3.98 7.18 12.84
CA SER A 1 -3.93 5.82 13.41
C SER A 1 -3.52 5.85 14.87
N LEU A 2 -4.05 4.93 15.66
CA LEU A 2 -3.63 4.62 17.02
C LEU A 2 -2.77 3.36 16.96
N GLN A 3 -1.56 3.42 17.53
CA GLN A 3 -0.61 2.30 17.47
C GLN A 3 -0.07 1.99 18.87
N ALA A 4 0.09 0.70 19.17
CA ALA A 4 0.80 0.20 20.33
C ALA A 4 2.12 -0.42 19.89
N LEU A 5 3.18 -0.10 20.61
CA LEU A 5 4.53 -0.62 20.39
C LEU A 5 4.88 -1.55 21.55
N PHE A 6 5.25 -2.78 21.24
CA PHE A 6 5.64 -3.79 22.21
C PHE A 6 7.13 -4.07 22.06
N ASN A 7 7.91 -3.75 23.10
CA ASN A 7 9.33 -4.04 23.09
C ASN A 7 9.58 -5.52 23.40
N LEU A 8 10.09 -6.26 22.42
CA LEU A 8 10.36 -7.71 22.51
C LEU A 8 11.72 -8.02 23.15
N SER A 9 12.63 -7.05 23.19
CA SER A 9 13.99 -7.26 23.76
C SER A 9 14.04 -7.15 25.29
N ASN A 10 13.01 -6.64 25.93
CA ASN A 10 12.93 -6.55 27.41
C ASN A 10 12.64 -7.88 28.13
N VAL A 11 12.53 -8.98 27.40
CA VAL A 11 12.30 -10.32 27.99
C VAL A 11 13.53 -10.83 28.79
N ARG A 12 14.69 -10.18 28.64
CA ARG A 12 15.91 -10.48 29.44
C ARG A 12 16.13 -9.39 30.49
N PHE A 13 15.63 -9.62 31.69
CA PHE A 13 15.63 -8.73 32.85
C PHE A 13 16.99 -8.23 33.37
N HIS A 14 18.13 -8.58 32.73
CA HIS A 14 19.47 -8.33 33.33
C HIS A 14 20.47 -7.57 32.44
N LYS A 15 20.09 -6.98 31.30
CA LYS A 15 21.00 -6.11 30.54
C LYS A 15 20.60 -4.67 30.68
N ALA A 16 21.43 -3.88 31.39
CA ALA A 16 21.18 -2.46 31.65
C ALA A 16 21.12 -1.58 30.37
N GLU A 17 21.77 -1.97 29.26
CA GLU A 17 21.74 -1.23 28.01
C GLU A 17 21.88 -2.18 26.80
N PRO A 18 20.80 -2.66 26.20
CA PRO A 18 20.90 -3.47 25.00
C PRO A 18 21.38 -2.63 23.81
N LYS A 19 22.41 -3.13 23.10
CA LYS A 19 22.85 -2.51 21.82
C LYS A 19 21.88 -2.76 20.67
N PHE A 20 21.02 -3.75 20.84
CA PHE A 20 20.03 -4.17 19.86
C PHE A 20 18.68 -4.37 20.54
N GLY A 21 17.63 -3.84 19.94
CA GLY A 21 16.26 -3.95 20.39
C GLY A 21 15.35 -4.40 19.25
N LEU A 22 14.48 -5.36 19.55
CA LEU A 22 13.36 -5.74 18.67
C LEU A 22 12.06 -5.25 19.28
N TYR A 23 11.16 -4.80 18.44
CA TYR A 23 9.81 -4.40 18.84
C TYR A 23 8.79 -4.78 17.77
N SER A 24 7.55 -4.95 18.20
CA SER A 24 6.41 -5.13 17.31
C SER A 24 5.47 -3.94 17.43
N ILE A 25 4.75 -3.71 16.34
CA ILE A 25 3.77 -2.64 16.23
C ILE A 25 2.43 -3.27 15.87
N VAL A 26 1.39 -2.84 16.56
CA VAL A 26 0.00 -3.19 16.23
C VAL A 26 -0.81 -1.90 16.28
N GLY A 27 -1.64 -1.69 15.28
CA GLY A 27 -2.42 -0.45 15.22
C GLY A 27 -3.73 -0.60 14.49
N ILE A 28 -4.60 0.36 14.75
CA ILE A 28 -5.86 0.57 14.03
C ILE A 28 -5.92 2.03 13.57
N GLY A 29 -6.57 2.28 12.45
CA GLY A 29 -6.68 3.62 11.94
C GLY A 29 -7.73 3.78 10.85
N LEU A 30 -7.73 4.95 10.25
CA LEU A 30 -8.48 5.26 9.06
C LEU A 30 -7.47 5.58 7.95
N THR A 31 -7.65 4.93 6.81
CA THR A 31 -6.93 5.26 5.58
C THR A 31 -7.84 6.11 4.70
N PHE A 32 -7.33 7.25 4.27
CA PHE A 32 -8.00 8.17 3.36
C PHE A 32 -7.32 8.09 2.00
N TYR A 33 -8.08 7.83 0.96
CA TYR A 33 -7.52 7.74 -0.39
C TYR A 33 -8.50 8.26 -1.44
N ASP A 34 -7.95 8.58 -2.60
CA ASP A 34 -8.67 8.97 -3.81
C ASP A 34 -7.99 8.26 -4.97
N THR A 35 -8.65 7.22 -5.48
CA THR A 35 -8.08 6.38 -6.54
C THR A 35 -8.62 6.81 -7.87
N LYS A 36 -7.71 7.07 -8.80
CA LYS A 36 -8.03 7.42 -10.18
C LYS A 36 -7.34 6.44 -11.13
N VAL A 37 -7.98 6.19 -12.25
CA VAL A 37 -7.47 5.35 -13.32
C VAL A 37 -7.35 6.14 -14.60
N ASP A 38 -6.35 5.82 -15.39
CA ASP A 38 -6.12 6.34 -16.73
C ASP A 38 -6.97 5.50 -17.71
N ALA A 39 -8.22 5.89 -17.91
CA ALA A 39 -9.19 5.15 -18.71
C ALA A 39 -9.51 5.80 -20.05
N LEU A 40 -9.21 7.09 -20.20
CA LEU A 40 -9.50 7.87 -21.40
C LEU A 40 -8.20 8.49 -21.95
N ASN A 41 -8.08 8.54 -23.25
CA ASN A 41 -6.98 9.24 -23.90
C ASN A 41 -7.17 10.77 -23.86
N ALA A 42 -6.17 11.53 -24.29
CA ALA A 42 -6.19 12.98 -24.35
C ALA A 42 -7.40 13.58 -25.12
N SER A 43 -8.09 12.79 -25.94
CA SER A 43 -9.31 13.19 -26.65
C SER A 43 -10.59 12.79 -25.88
N GLY A 44 -10.48 12.25 -24.68
CA GLY A 44 -11.62 11.79 -23.86
C GLY A 44 -12.26 10.49 -24.35
N GLN A 45 -11.56 9.70 -25.16
CA GLN A 45 -12.04 8.42 -25.66
C GLN A 45 -11.38 7.25 -24.92
N LYS A 46 -12.11 6.15 -24.77
CA LYS A 46 -11.57 4.91 -24.17
C LYS A 46 -10.41 4.37 -25.01
N TYR A 47 -9.38 3.88 -24.36
CA TYR A 47 -8.27 3.20 -25.02
C TYR A 47 -8.71 1.92 -25.70
N ASN A 48 -8.09 1.62 -26.82
CA ASN A 48 -8.30 0.37 -27.56
C ASN A 48 -7.10 -0.56 -27.35
N PHE A 49 -7.30 -1.61 -26.58
CA PHE A 49 -6.27 -2.61 -26.24
C PHE A 49 -6.21 -3.81 -27.20
N ASN A 50 -7.00 -3.83 -28.28
CA ASN A 50 -7.10 -4.98 -29.18
C ASN A 50 -5.77 -5.35 -29.87
N ASN A 51 -4.88 -4.40 -30.03
CA ASN A 51 -3.57 -4.59 -30.67
C ASN A 51 -2.46 -4.95 -29.69
N ILE A 52 -2.77 -5.07 -28.38
CA ILE A 52 -1.79 -5.46 -27.39
C ILE A 52 -1.69 -6.99 -27.36
N PRO A 53 -0.47 -7.55 -27.53
CA PRO A 53 -0.29 -9.00 -27.46
C PRO A 53 -0.79 -9.56 -26.14
N GLY A 54 -1.56 -10.64 -26.17
CA GLY A 54 -2.04 -11.32 -24.98
C GLY A 54 -0.87 -11.72 -24.08
N GLY A 55 -0.93 -11.31 -22.80
CA GLY A 55 0.17 -11.53 -21.85
C GLY A 55 0.25 -12.98 -21.40
N THR A 56 1.28 -13.68 -21.80
CA THR A 56 1.77 -14.87 -21.11
C THR A 56 2.81 -14.47 -20.07
N PHE A 57 3.17 -15.35 -19.14
CA PHE A 57 4.25 -15.07 -18.20
C PHE A 57 5.57 -14.71 -18.91
N ALA A 58 5.87 -15.31 -20.06
CA ALA A 58 7.07 -15.04 -20.84
C ALA A 58 7.04 -13.66 -21.53
N THR A 59 5.88 -13.18 -21.97
CA THR A 59 5.72 -11.93 -22.74
C THR A 59 5.21 -10.76 -21.89
N ARG A 60 5.06 -10.93 -20.57
CA ARG A 60 4.49 -9.91 -19.69
C ARG A 60 5.19 -8.54 -19.76
N ASN A 61 6.50 -8.50 -19.98
CA ASN A 61 7.26 -7.26 -20.08
C ASN A 61 6.92 -6.49 -21.35
N ASP A 62 6.76 -7.20 -22.46
CA ASP A 62 6.39 -6.62 -23.76
C ASP A 62 4.95 -6.09 -23.70
N THR A 63 4.04 -6.89 -23.14
CA THR A 63 2.65 -6.47 -22.88
C THR A 63 2.59 -5.23 -22.00
N ARG A 64 3.37 -5.20 -20.88
CA ARG A 64 3.45 -4.04 -20.00
C ARG A 64 3.98 -2.80 -20.71
N SER A 65 5.01 -2.96 -21.54
CA SER A 65 5.60 -1.86 -22.30
C SER A 65 4.63 -1.31 -23.35
N ALA A 66 3.92 -2.20 -24.04
CA ALA A 66 2.89 -1.82 -25.01
C ALA A 66 1.73 -1.06 -24.32
N ILE A 67 1.26 -1.52 -23.16
CA ILE A 67 0.23 -0.82 -22.37
C ILE A 67 0.75 0.57 -21.98
N LYS A 68 1.95 0.66 -21.42
CA LYS A 68 2.54 1.94 -20.99
C LYS A 68 2.71 2.94 -22.14
N SER A 69 2.97 2.48 -23.34
CA SER A 69 3.11 3.36 -24.51
C SER A 69 1.76 3.84 -25.06
N LEU A 70 0.69 3.15 -24.71
CA LEU A 70 -0.67 3.50 -25.13
C LEU A 70 -1.32 4.50 -24.16
N LEU A 71 -1.07 4.34 -22.86
CA LEU A 71 -1.60 5.20 -21.79
C LEU A 71 -0.91 6.57 -21.80
N ASP A 72 -1.68 7.64 -21.59
CA ASP A 72 -1.15 9.02 -21.54
C ASP A 72 -0.79 9.49 -20.12
N GLY A 73 -1.18 8.74 -19.10
CA GLY A 73 -0.82 8.99 -17.71
C GLY A 73 -1.62 10.10 -17.03
N THR A 74 -2.78 10.49 -17.57
CA THR A 74 -3.55 11.62 -17.02
C THR A 74 -4.43 11.28 -15.83
N TYR A 75 -4.76 10.00 -15.57
CA TYR A 75 -5.54 9.54 -14.41
C TYR A 75 -6.81 10.36 -14.15
N GLU A 76 -7.62 10.57 -15.16
CA GLU A 76 -8.78 11.47 -15.14
C GLU A 76 -10.06 10.81 -14.61
N THR A 77 -10.14 9.48 -14.64
CA THR A 77 -11.35 8.73 -14.30
C THR A 77 -11.32 8.25 -12.85
N ASP A 78 -12.39 8.49 -12.08
CA ASP A 78 -12.51 7.94 -10.74
C ASP A 78 -12.53 6.40 -10.81
N GLY A 79 -11.71 5.72 -10.01
CA GLY A 79 -11.60 4.27 -9.94
C GLY A 79 -12.91 3.57 -9.56
N ASP A 80 -13.83 4.27 -8.88
CA ASP A 80 -15.19 3.83 -8.59
C ASP A 80 -16.20 4.68 -9.35
N SER A 81 -16.31 4.45 -10.66
CA SER A 81 -17.26 5.17 -11.52
C SER A 81 -18.74 4.93 -11.19
N ASN A 82 -19.05 3.93 -10.36
CA ASN A 82 -20.43 3.56 -10.03
C ASN A 82 -21.00 4.29 -8.81
N GLY A 83 -20.25 5.19 -8.18
CA GLY A 83 -20.73 6.01 -7.07
C GLY A 83 -21.14 5.25 -5.80
N LEU A 84 -20.76 4.00 -5.66
CA LEU A 84 -21.15 3.13 -4.55
C LEU A 84 -20.45 3.45 -3.21
N ARG A 85 -19.66 4.53 -3.14
CA ARG A 85 -18.86 4.85 -1.96
C ARG A 85 -19.33 6.11 -1.27
N ASP A 86 -20.24 5.91 -0.34
CA ASP A 86 -20.89 7.00 0.40
C ASP A 86 -20.04 7.58 1.54
N ASN A 87 -18.98 6.91 1.96
CA ASN A 87 -18.15 7.35 3.10
C ASN A 87 -17.00 8.26 2.65
N LYS A 88 -17.33 9.40 2.06
CA LYS A 88 -16.34 10.43 1.69
C LYS A 88 -16.16 11.43 2.84
N PHE A 89 -14.91 11.63 3.25
CA PHE A 89 -14.51 12.70 4.16
C PHE A 89 -13.58 13.67 3.43
N ALA A 90 -13.94 14.92 3.35
CA ALA A 90 -13.20 15.93 2.58
C ALA A 90 -12.89 15.50 1.13
N GLY A 91 -13.87 14.87 0.45
CA GLY A 91 -13.72 14.39 -0.93
C GLY A 91 -12.98 13.07 -1.10
N LYS A 92 -12.39 12.51 -0.03
CA LYS A 92 -11.65 11.26 -0.06
C LYS A 92 -12.43 10.11 0.57
N VAL A 93 -12.24 8.91 0.07
CA VAL A 93 -12.81 7.70 0.66
C VAL A 93 -12.11 7.40 1.98
N ALA A 94 -12.88 7.15 3.05
CA ALA A 94 -12.37 6.79 4.36
C ALA A 94 -12.66 5.31 4.66
N ARG A 95 -11.63 4.52 4.97
CA ARG A 95 -11.74 3.10 5.31
C ARG A 95 -10.97 2.76 6.57
N ILE A 96 -11.52 1.84 7.35
CA ILE A 96 -10.83 1.29 8.51
C ILE A 96 -9.62 0.51 8.04
N SER A 97 -8.50 0.68 8.72
CA SER A 97 -7.27 -0.04 8.46
C SER A 97 -6.68 -0.60 9.74
N GLY A 98 -6.07 -1.78 9.61
CA GLY A 98 -5.28 -2.44 10.65
C GLY A 98 -3.81 -2.46 10.24
N THR A 99 -2.90 -2.20 11.16
CA THR A 99 -1.47 -2.22 10.90
C THR A 99 -0.79 -3.20 11.83
N ILE A 100 0.10 -4.01 11.29
CA ILE A 100 1.06 -4.81 12.03
C ILE A 100 2.47 -4.49 11.54
N GLY A 101 3.44 -4.56 12.42
CA GLY A 101 4.82 -4.27 12.03
C GLY A 101 5.85 -4.87 12.97
N LEU A 102 7.06 -4.95 12.46
CA LEU A 102 8.25 -5.32 13.20
C LEU A 102 9.31 -4.26 13.01
N GLY A 103 10.05 -3.98 14.08
CA GLY A 103 11.16 -3.06 14.04
C GLY A 103 12.37 -3.59 14.78
N ALA A 104 13.53 -3.20 14.28
CA ALA A 104 14.83 -3.49 14.88
C ALA A 104 15.59 -2.18 15.10
N ALA A 105 15.99 -1.90 16.33
CA ALA A 105 16.76 -0.72 16.69
C ALA A 105 18.17 -1.10 17.09
N PHE A 106 19.16 -0.37 16.58
CA PHE A 106 20.57 -0.56 16.83
C PHE A 106 21.15 0.70 17.48
N LYS A 107 21.71 0.56 18.68
CA LYS A 107 22.41 1.63 19.35
C LYS A 107 23.84 1.75 18.80
N ILE A 108 24.10 2.79 18.02
CA ILE A 108 25.42 3.07 17.44
C ILE A 108 26.30 3.77 18.45
N SER A 109 25.75 4.72 19.19
CA SER A 109 26.45 5.45 20.24
C SER A 109 25.54 5.74 21.43
N LYS A 110 26.05 6.41 22.45
CA LYS A 110 25.22 6.84 23.60
C LYS A 110 24.06 7.77 23.17
N ARG A 111 24.21 8.44 22.04
CA ARG A 111 23.25 9.44 21.55
C ARG A 111 22.56 9.08 20.24
N VAL A 112 23.04 8.06 19.52
CA VAL A 112 22.58 7.75 18.17
C VAL A 112 22.06 6.32 18.08
N ASN A 113 20.83 6.17 17.62
CA ASN A 113 20.21 4.89 17.31
C ASN A 113 19.72 4.91 15.87
N ILE A 114 19.92 3.79 15.15
CA ILE A 114 19.27 3.52 13.86
C ILE A 114 18.17 2.50 14.08
N ALA A 115 17.01 2.73 13.48
CA ALA A 115 15.89 1.80 13.49
C ALA A 115 15.51 1.43 12.05
N PHE A 116 15.23 0.15 11.83
CA PHE A 116 14.62 -0.38 10.64
C PHE A 116 13.24 -0.88 11.01
N GLU A 117 12.25 -0.55 10.22
CA GLU A 117 10.87 -0.86 10.54
C GLU A 117 10.11 -1.24 9.28
N GLU A 118 9.40 -2.35 9.35
CA GLU A 118 8.51 -2.82 8.30
C GLU A 118 7.10 -2.91 8.86
N ARG A 119 6.15 -2.32 8.13
CA ARG A 119 4.73 -2.29 8.47
C ARG A 119 3.89 -2.80 7.31
N LEU A 120 2.95 -3.68 7.62
CA LEU A 120 1.89 -4.12 6.72
C LEU A 120 0.58 -3.49 7.21
N THR A 121 -0.10 -2.80 6.32
CA THR A 121 -1.40 -2.21 6.60
C THR A 121 -2.45 -2.83 5.71
N PHE A 122 -3.48 -3.39 6.34
CA PHE A 122 -4.65 -3.99 5.70
C PHE A 122 -5.76 -2.95 5.69
N VAL A 123 -6.27 -2.62 4.53
CA VAL A 123 -7.36 -1.65 4.35
C VAL A 123 -8.63 -2.43 4.04
N LYS A 124 -9.72 -2.13 4.76
CA LYS A 124 -11.02 -2.76 4.50
C LYS A 124 -11.65 -2.23 3.23
N ASP A 125 -10.96 -2.39 2.12
CA ASP A 125 -11.39 -2.04 0.77
C ASP A 125 -10.51 -2.76 -0.26
N ASP A 126 -11.01 -2.90 -1.49
CA ASP A 126 -10.38 -3.55 -2.63
C ASP A 126 -10.34 -2.57 -3.82
N LEU A 127 -9.89 -1.34 -3.58
CA LEU A 127 -9.79 -0.33 -4.63
C LEU A 127 -8.58 0.60 -4.46
N LEU A 128 -7.70 0.29 -3.52
CA LEU A 128 -6.53 1.14 -3.26
C LEU A 128 -5.57 1.14 -4.46
N ASP A 129 -5.49 0.02 -5.17
CA ASP A 129 -4.70 -0.15 -6.40
C ASP A 129 -5.44 0.27 -7.68
N GLY A 130 -6.69 0.74 -7.57
CA GLY A 130 -7.52 1.14 -8.70
C GLY A 130 -8.31 0.01 -9.35
N GLN A 131 -8.18 -1.23 -8.86
CA GLN A 131 -8.82 -2.40 -9.45
C GLN A 131 -9.64 -3.17 -8.42
N ARG A 132 -10.94 -3.26 -8.65
CA ARG A 132 -11.90 -4.03 -7.84
C ARG A 132 -12.35 -5.33 -8.49
N TRP A 133 -12.07 -5.48 -9.77
CA TRP A 133 -12.60 -6.56 -10.58
C TRP A 133 -11.47 -7.46 -11.06
N SER A 134 -11.63 -8.76 -10.88
CA SER A 134 -10.77 -9.72 -11.55
C SER A 134 -11.50 -10.33 -12.76
N ALA A 135 -10.79 -10.50 -13.85
CA ALA A 135 -11.31 -11.22 -15.01
C ALA A 135 -11.36 -12.72 -14.70
N THR A 136 -12.51 -13.35 -14.89
CA THR A 136 -12.61 -14.80 -14.89
C THR A 136 -12.09 -15.36 -16.22
N PRO A 137 -11.75 -16.68 -16.30
CA PRO A 137 -11.37 -17.32 -17.56
C PRO A 137 -12.45 -17.23 -18.66
N ILE A 138 -13.68 -16.91 -18.30
CA ILE A 138 -14.84 -16.77 -19.21
C ILE A 138 -14.97 -15.32 -19.72
N GLY A 139 -14.11 -14.41 -19.24
CA GLY A 139 -14.13 -13.02 -19.70
C GLY A 139 -15.07 -12.09 -18.93
N ASP A 140 -15.87 -12.61 -18.00
CA ASP A 140 -16.71 -11.78 -17.15
C ASP A 140 -15.89 -11.19 -16.00
N ALA A 141 -16.05 -9.88 -15.76
CA ALA A 141 -15.44 -9.23 -14.63
C ALA A 141 -16.21 -9.56 -13.34
N VAL A 142 -15.53 -10.08 -12.34
CA VAL A 142 -16.11 -10.44 -11.04
C VAL A 142 -15.49 -9.55 -9.96
N ALA A 143 -16.32 -8.97 -9.10
CA ALA A 143 -15.84 -8.19 -7.96
C ALA A 143 -15.05 -9.10 -7.01
N THR A 144 -13.86 -8.66 -6.64
CA THR A 144 -13.06 -9.34 -5.63
C THR A 144 -13.53 -8.95 -4.23
N THR A 145 -13.43 -9.90 -3.28
CA THR A 145 -13.77 -9.67 -1.86
C THR A 145 -12.52 -9.51 -1.00
N HIS A 146 -11.35 -9.46 -1.63
CA HIS A 146 -10.08 -9.33 -0.94
C HIS A 146 -9.87 -7.89 -0.47
N TYR A 147 -9.16 -7.76 0.64
CA TYR A 147 -8.77 -6.45 1.16
C TYR A 147 -7.39 -6.08 0.64
N ASP A 148 -7.25 -4.80 0.30
CA ASP A 148 -5.97 -4.27 -0.11
C ASP A 148 -4.98 -4.21 1.05
N THR A 149 -3.73 -4.48 0.73
CA THR A 149 -2.63 -4.43 1.69
C THR A 149 -1.49 -3.62 1.10
N TYR A 150 -0.95 -2.70 1.87
CA TYR A 150 0.28 -2.02 1.50
C TYR A 150 1.38 -2.21 2.54
N ASN A 151 2.61 -2.27 2.04
CA ASN A 151 3.82 -2.41 2.82
C ASN A 151 4.54 -1.07 2.91
N PHE A 152 5.09 -0.77 4.07
CA PHE A 152 5.91 0.40 4.32
C PHE A 152 7.19 0.01 5.05
N LEU A 153 8.33 0.11 4.35
CA LEU A 153 9.66 -0.06 4.92
C LEU A 153 10.26 1.30 5.22
N SER A 154 10.74 1.50 6.44
CA SER A 154 11.37 2.75 6.87
C SER A 154 12.70 2.54 7.57
N VAL A 155 13.57 3.54 7.44
CA VAL A 155 14.82 3.65 8.19
C VAL A 155 14.76 4.95 8.97
N GLY A 156 14.87 4.86 10.29
CA GLY A 156 14.84 5.99 11.21
C GLY A 156 16.20 6.22 11.88
N LEU A 157 16.55 7.48 12.04
CA LEU A 157 17.69 7.90 12.85
C LEU A 157 17.18 8.68 14.05
N ASN A 158 17.46 8.18 15.27
CA ASN A 158 17.12 8.86 16.51
C ASN A 158 18.38 9.44 17.14
N ILE A 159 18.35 10.74 17.44
CA ILE A 159 19.45 11.46 18.08
C ILE A 159 18.95 12.01 19.42
N ASN A 160 19.52 11.53 20.52
CA ASN A 160 19.24 12.05 21.84
C ASN A 160 20.11 13.30 22.08
N ILE A 161 19.46 14.43 22.28
CA ILE A 161 20.12 15.75 22.40
C ILE A 161 20.62 16.02 23.85
N PHE A 162 20.12 15.20 24.82
CA PHE A 162 20.47 15.32 26.26
C PHE A 162 21.22 14.08 26.73
#